data_f9c10719582fe3aca8eb8723b6eddf70
#
_entry.id   f9c10719582fe3aca8eb8723b6eddf70
#
_cell.length_a   1.000
_cell.length_b   1.000
_cell.length_c   1.000
_cell.angle_alpha   90.00
_cell.angle_beta   90.00
_cell.angle_gamma   90.00
#
_symmetry.space_group_name_H-M   'P 1'
#
loop_
_entity.id
_entity.type
_entity.pdbx_description
1 polymer ?
#
loop_
_entity_poly.entity_id
_entity_poly.type
_entity_poly.pdbx_seq_one_letter_code
_entity_poly.pdbx_strand_id
1 'polypeptide(L)'
;VNQFKSWWEENISFYVDVTNAGIGATDSYIGVHRAQRDALEAKPDIIVIEFINDADDEFYESCMDSLVRMCLEQDNNPAVMILEPSTEGGTSPQAAHLKVAQAYNIPMISYHDAVMPEIEAGNFTWADISPDNVHANDDGHVIMAALLTKFVGNIKDNIDSVDKEAKAFDTSTVAPTGDVFADATIGSRQTEDIVKTTDEGTFTDVTTFQKFTDGWGTTTGGTIKFEITAKNIGMIY
;
A
#
# COMPACT_ATOMS: atom_id res chain seq x y z
N VAL A 1 12.84 1.16 -0.94
CA VAL A 1 12.68 0.70 -2.34
C VAL A 1 14.04 0.41 -2.96
N ASN A 2 14.95 1.39 -3.09
CA ASN A 2 16.23 1.23 -3.81
C ASN A 2 17.12 0.13 -3.23
N GLN A 3 17.23 0.02 -1.91
CA GLN A 3 18.05 -1.00 -1.24
C GLN A 3 17.53 -2.43 -1.49
N PHE A 4 16.20 -2.61 -1.46
CA PHE A 4 15.57 -3.89 -1.79
C PHE A 4 15.80 -4.24 -3.27
N LYS A 5 15.68 -3.26 -4.17
CA LYS A 5 15.99 -3.43 -5.60
C LYS A 5 17.42 -3.89 -5.81
N SER A 6 18.43 -3.18 -5.25
CA SER A 6 19.84 -3.53 -5.39
C SER A 6 20.13 -4.94 -4.88
N TRP A 7 19.57 -5.30 -3.72
CA TRP A 7 19.71 -6.66 -3.19
C TRP A 7 19.11 -7.70 -4.14
N TRP A 8 17.94 -7.41 -4.73
CA TRP A 8 17.29 -8.32 -5.67
C TRP A 8 18.13 -8.53 -6.93
N GLU A 9 18.68 -7.45 -7.50
CA GLU A 9 19.56 -7.49 -8.68
C GLU A 9 20.82 -8.35 -8.44
N GLU A 10 21.37 -8.30 -7.22
CA GLU A 10 22.55 -9.05 -6.85
C GLU A 10 22.26 -10.53 -6.52
N ASN A 11 21.08 -10.84 -5.98
CA ASN A 11 20.79 -12.13 -5.35
C ASN A 11 19.78 -13.00 -6.08
N ILE A 12 18.86 -12.41 -6.83
CA ILE A 12 17.73 -13.13 -7.46
C ILE A 12 17.79 -13.01 -8.98
N SER A 13 17.68 -11.80 -9.52
CA SER A 13 17.64 -11.54 -10.96
C SER A 13 18.12 -10.13 -11.25
N PHE A 14 18.99 -9.99 -12.22
CA PHE A 14 19.45 -8.70 -12.72
C PHE A 14 18.30 -7.84 -13.30
N TYR A 15 17.26 -8.49 -13.84
CA TYR A 15 16.10 -7.80 -14.39
C TYR A 15 15.00 -7.70 -13.32
N VAL A 16 14.88 -6.53 -12.72
CA VAL A 16 13.79 -6.18 -11.81
C VAL A 16 13.36 -4.74 -12.03
N ASP A 17 12.09 -4.56 -12.31
CA ASP A 17 11.45 -3.25 -12.29
C ASP A 17 10.76 -3.04 -10.95
N VAL A 18 11.02 -1.91 -10.30
CA VAL A 18 10.42 -1.59 -9.00
C VAL A 18 9.71 -0.25 -9.10
N THR A 19 8.41 -0.28 -8.92
CA THR A 19 7.56 0.90 -8.87
C THR A 19 7.29 1.31 -7.43
N ASN A 20 7.59 2.56 -7.09
CA ASN A 20 7.13 3.14 -5.83
C ASN A 20 5.75 3.76 -6.05
N ALA A 21 4.71 3.06 -5.61
CA ALA A 21 3.32 3.52 -5.65
C ALA A 21 2.94 4.36 -4.41
N GLY A 22 3.84 4.54 -3.43
CA GLY A 22 3.59 5.33 -2.22
C GLY A 22 3.29 6.80 -2.52
N ILE A 23 2.35 7.37 -1.77
CA ILE A 23 2.05 8.80 -1.71
C ILE A 23 2.12 9.20 -0.24
N GLY A 24 2.98 10.18 0.08
CA GLY A 24 3.15 10.64 1.45
C GLY A 24 1.85 11.15 2.08
N ALA A 25 1.71 10.95 3.39
CA ALA A 25 0.55 11.35 4.19
C ALA A 25 -0.80 10.74 3.75
N THR A 26 -0.77 9.59 3.06
CA THR A 26 -2.00 8.84 2.74
C THR A 26 -2.08 7.55 3.55
N ASP A 27 -3.29 7.05 3.69
CA ASP A 27 -3.67 5.84 4.40
C ASP A 27 -4.16 4.75 3.42
N SER A 28 -4.51 3.57 3.96
CA SER A 28 -5.04 2.47 3.15
C SER A 28 -6.41 2.79 2.54
N TYR A 29 -7.18 3.71 3.13
CA TYR A 29 -8.43 4.18 2.54
C TYR A 29 -8.19 4.87 1.18
N ILE A 30 -7.23 5.78 1.12
CA ILE A 30 -6.81 6.36 -0.17
C ILE A 30 -6.10 5.29 -1.02
N GLY A 31 -5.34 4.40 -0.38
CA GLY A 31 -4.64 3.29 -1.01
C GLY A 31 -5.54 2.41 -1.86
N VAL A 32 -6.64 1.90 -1.28
CA VAL A 32 -7.55 0.99 -1.98
C VAL A 32 -8.24 1.65 -3.19
N HIS A 33 -8.55 2.95 -3.12
CA HIS A 33 -9.17 3.66 -4.23
C HIS A 33 -8.24 3.89 -5.42
N ARG A 34 -6.93 3.96 -5.21
CA ARG A 34 -5.93 4.25 -6.26
C ARG A 34 -5.09 3.04 -6.67
N ALA A 35 -5.21 1.90 -5.98
CA ALA A 35 -4.37 0.72 -6.18
C ALA A 35 -4.38 0.22 -7.63
N GLN A 36 -5.56 0.15 -8.26
CA GLN A 36 -5.68 -0.27 -9.64
C GLN A 36 -4.83 0.59 -10.58
N ARG A 37 -4.94 1.91 -10.49
CA ARG A 37 -4.22 2.87 -11.33
C ARG A 37 -2.71 2.90 -11.04
N ASP A 38 -2.34 2.94 -9.75
CA ASP A 38 -0.97 3.29 -9.34
C ASP A 38 -0.05 2.07 -9.22
N ALA A 39 -0.61 0.88 -9.05
CA ALA A 39 0.15 -0.34 -8.80
C ALA A 39 -0.26 -1.51 -9.71
N LEU A 40 -1.55 -1.82 -9.81
CA LEU A 40 -2.01 -3.08 -10.39
C LEU A 40 -2.01 -3.09 -11.93
N GLU A 41 -2.18 -1.93 -12.59
CA GLU A 41 -2.06 -1.81 -14.06
C GLU A 41 -0.70 -2.26 -14.59
N ALA A 42 0.36 -2.13 -13.79
CA ALA A 42 1.70 -2.62 -14.14
C ALA A 42 1.82 -4.14 -14.07
N LYS A 43 0.82 -4.86 -13.58
CA LYS A 43 0.81 -6.32 -13.37
C LYS A 43 2.05 -6.82 -12.63
N PRO A 44 2.32 -6.31 -11.41
CA PRO A 44 3.51 -6.68 -10.66
C PRO A 44 3.49 -8.16 -10.26
N ASP A 45 4.67 -8.80 -10.19
CA ASP A 45 4.81 -10.17 -9.67
C ASP A 45 4.81 -10.19 -8.14
N ILE A 46 5.20 -9.06 -7.51
CA ILE A 46 5.27 -8.92 -6.04
C ILE A 46 4.71 -7.55 -5.65
N ILE A 47 3.87 -7.54 -4.62
CA ILE A 47 3.29 -6.33 -4.03
C ILE A 47 3.66 -6.28 -2.55
N VAL A 48 4.27 -5.17 -2.12
CA VAL A 48 4.53 -4.88 -0.71
C VAL A 48 3.64 -3.71 -0.30
N ILE A 49 2.78 -3.95 0.70
CA ILE A 49 1.81 -2.97 1.20
C ILE A 49 2.34 -2.41 2.52
N GLU A 50 2.34 -1.07 2.67
CA GLU A 50 2.74 -0.36 3.88
C GLU A 50 1.89 0.90 4.05
N PHE A 51 1.25 1.08 5.23
CA PHE A 51 0.46 2.26 5.57
C PHE A 51 0.59 2.64 7.05
N ILE A 52 1.58 3.48 7.37
CA ILE A 52 1.80 3.98 8.76
C ILE A 52 0.66 4.89 9.25
N ASN A 53 -0.10 5.51 8.35
CA ASN A 53 -1.16 6.44 8.72
C ASN A 53 -2.49 5.77 9.06
N ASP A 54 -2.57 4.45 8.96
CA ASP A 54 -3.73 3.71 9.41
C ASP A 54 -3.82 3.72 10.94
N ALA A 55 -5.03 3.76 11.47
CA ALA A 55 -5.27 3.46 12.87
C ALA A 55 -5.49 1.94 13.04
N ASP A 56 -5.24 1.46 14.26
CA ASP A 56 -5.49 0.05 14.61
C ASP A 56 -6.97 -0.15 14.96
N ASP A 57 -7.84 -0.09 13.95
CA ASP A 57 -9.29 -0.16 14.10
C ASP A 57 -10.00 -0.91 12.94
N GLU A 58 -11.31 -1.11 13.11
CA GLU A 58 -12.14 -1.85 12.14
C GLU A 58 -12.30 -1.14 10.79
N PHE A 59 -12.19 0.19 10.75
CA PHE A 59 -12.27 0.93 9.50
C PHE A 59 -11.06 0.63 8.60
N TYR A 60 -9.85 0.75 9.17
CA TYR A 60 -8.63 0.45 8.42
C TYR A 60 -8.41 -1.05 8.19
N GLU A 61 -8.92 -1.92 9.09
CA GLU A 61 -9.02 -3.36 8.81
C GLU A 61 -9.84 -3.60 7.52
N SER A 62 -10.97 -2.88 7.35
CA SER A 62 -11.80 -3.00 6.14
C SER A 62 -11.12 -2.45 4.88
N CYS A 63 -10.35 -1.37 4.99
CA CYS A 63 -9.59 -0.82 3.88
C CYS A 63 -8.49 -1.80 3.43
N MET A 64 -7.74 -2.34 4.38
CA MET A 64 -6.68 -3.32 4.11
C MET A 64 -7.24 -4.66 3.60
N ASP A 65 -8.37 -5.14 4.12
CA ASP A 65 -9.06 -6.33 3.63
C ASP A 65 -9.34 -6.22 2.14
N SER A 66 -10.03 -5.17 1.73
CA SER A 66 -10.37 -4.97 0.32
C SER A 66 -9.15 -4.71 -0.55
N LEU A 67 -8.15 -3.97 -0.06
CA LEU A 67 -6.90 -3.72 -0.80
C LEU A 67 -6.11 -5.01 -1.04
N VAL A 68 -5.91 -5.82 -0.01
CA VAL A 68 -5.20 -7.11 -0.11
C VAL A 68 -5.95 -8.03 -1.06
N ARG A 69 -7.27 -8.13 -0.93
CA ARG A 69 -8.11 -8.94 -1.80
C ARG A 69 -8.02 -8.49 -3.26
N MET A 70 -8.11 -7.19 -3.52
CA MET A 70 -7.93 -6.60 -4.86
C MET A 70 -6.56 -6.98 -5.48
N CYS A 71 -5.49 -7.00 -4.66
CA CYS A 71 -4.18 -7.44 -5.10
C CYS A 71 -4.15 -8.95 -5.42
N LEU A 72 -4.73 -9.78 -4.58
CA LEU A 72 -4.74 -11.25 -4.74
C LEU A 72 -5.60 -11.72 -5.91
N GLU A 73 -6.65 -10.98 -6.26
CA GLU A 73 -7.58 -11.30 -7.37
C GLU A 73 -7.02 -10.93 -8.76
N GLN A 74 -5.79 -10.42 -8.85
CA GLN A 74 -5.18 -10.11 -10.15
C GLN A 74 -4.87 -11.39 -10.95
N ASP A 75 -5.14 -11.36 -12.25
CA ASP A 75 -4.97 -12.52 -13.18
C ASP A 75 -3.53 -13.07 -13.22
N ASN A 76 -2.53 -12.22 -12.92
CA ASN A 76 -1.12 -12.61 -12.88
C ASN A 76 -0.68 -13.26 -11.55
N ASN A 77 -1.58 -13.43 -10.61
CA ASN A 77 -1.35 -14.05 -9.29
C ASN A 77 -0.11 -13.50 -8.55
N PRO A 78 -0.05 -12.20 -8.24
CA PRO A 78 1.11 -11.62 -7.58
C PRO A 78 1.28 -12.17 -6.16
N ALA A 79 2.53 -12.27 -5.71
CA ALA A 79 2.82 -12.46 -4.30
C ALA A 79 2.53 -11.16 -3.54
N VAL A 80 1.70 -11.23 -2.50
CA VAL A 80 1.32 -10.07 -1.67
C VAL A 80 1.91 -10.23 -0.28
N MET A 81 2.50 -9.17 0.27
CA MET A 81 2.99 -9.12 1.64
C MET A 81 2.76 -7.74 2.27
N ILE A 82 2.65 -7.72 3.59
CA ILE A 82 2.54 -6.48 4.36
C ILE A 82 3.88 -6.19 5.03
N LEU A 83 4.37 -4.96 4.91
CA LEU A 83 5.46 -4.42 5.74
C LEU A 83 4.82 -3.55 6.81
N GLU A 84 4.86 -4.02 8.04
CA GLU A 84 4.21 -3.34 9.15
C GLU A 84 5.10 -2.26 9.76
N PRO A 85 4.71 -0.99 9.71
CA PRO A 85 5.50 0.14 10.21
C PRO A 85 5.36 0.36 11.73
N SER A 86 6.08 1.37 12.24
CA SER A 86 5.98 1.84 13.63
C SER A 86 6.24 3.34 13.73
N THR A 87 5.68 3.97 14.75
CA THR A 87 6.04 5.33 15.19
C THR A 87 6.98 5.27 16.39
N GLU A 88 7.58 6.42 16.79
CA GLU A 88 8.43 6.57 17.98
C GLU A 88 7.76 6.04 19.27
N GLY A 89 6.46 6.27 19.42
CA GLY A 89 5.68 5.78 20.56
C GLY A 89 5.25 4.32 20.49
N GLY A 90 5.70 3.55 19.45
CA GLY A 90 5.28 2.18 19.26
C GLY A 90 3.85 2.04 18.70
N THR A 91 3.24 3.13 18.23
CA THR A 91 1.94 3.04 17.57
C THR A 91 2.12 2.42 16.19
N SER A 92 1.30 1.45 15.89
CA SER A 92 1.30 0.69 14.64
C SER A 92 -0.11 0.16 14.39
N PRO A 93 -0.61 0.09 13.14
CA PRO A 93 -1.89 -0.57 12.81
C PRO A 93 -1.81 -2.11 12.82
N GLN A 94 -0.80 -2.66 13.47
CA GLN A 94 -0.40 -4.08 13.39
C GLN A 94 -1.53 -5.06 13.72
N ALA A 95 -2.39 -4.78 14.71
CA ALA A 95 -3.42 -5.75 15.08
C ALA A 95 -4.53 -5.83 14.02
N ALA A 96 -4.92 -4.71 13.41
CA ALA A 96 -5.87 -4.67 12.30
C ALA A 96 -5.29 -5.37 11.05
N HIS A 97 -4.06 -5.01 10.66
CA HIS A 97 -3.39 -5.57 9.49
C HIS A 97 -3.09 -7.06 9.64
N LEU A 98 -2.74 -7.52 10.87
CA LEU A 98 -2.47 -8.94 11.16
C LEU A 98 -3.70 -9.82 10.93
N LYS A 99 -4.90 -9.36 11.29
CA LYS A 99 -6.14 -10.12 11.04
C LYS A 99 -6.34 -10.35 9.54
N VAL A 100 -6.09 -9.33 8.73
CA VAL A 100 -6.16 -9.42 7.27
C VAL A 100 -5.10 -10.39 6.74
N ALA A 101 -3.85 -10.23 7.18
CA ALA A 101 -2.75 -11.11 6.77
C ALA A 101 -3.05 -12.58 7.10
N GLN A 102 -3.59 -12.86 8.28
CA GLN A 102 -3.99 -14.20 8.71
C GLN A 102 -5.16 -14.75 7.90
N ALA A 103 -6.19 -13.94 7.61
CA ALA A 103 -7.35 -14.37 6.86
C ALA A 103 -6.99 -14.81 5.44
N TYR A 104 -6.04 -14.12 4.80
CA TYR A 104 -5.57 -14.42 3.45
C TYR A 104 -4.30 -15.28 3.41
N ASN A 105 -3.76 -15.66 4.56
CA ASN A 105 -2.52 -16.45 4.69
C ASN A 105 -1.35 -15.80 3.90
N ILE A 106 -1.22 -14.48 3.98
CA ILE A 106 -0.11 -13.72 3.41
C ILE A 106 0.92 -13.35 4.49
N PRO A 107 2.20 -13.21 4.13
CA PRO A 107 3.22 -12.80 5.09
C PRO A 107 3.03 -11.34 5.53
N MET A 108 3.24 -11.09 6.83
CA MET A 108 3.42 -9.77 7.39
C MET A 108 4.80 -9.67 8.03
N ILE A 109 5.58 -8.68 7.62
CA ILE A 109 6.93 -8.43 8.07
C ILE A 109 6.89 -7.19 8.96
N SER A 110 7.12 -7.35 10.27
CA SER A 110 6.94 -6.26 11.22
C SER A 110 8.26 -5.52 11.50
N TYR A 111 8.33 -4.26 11.04
CA TYR A 111 9.36 -3.33 11.47
C TYR A 111 9.15 -2.93 12.93
N HIS A 112 7.89 -2.76 13.37
CA HIS A 112 7.53 -2.52 14.76
C HIS A 112 8.17 -3.56 15.70
N ASP A 113 7.92 -4.85 15.46
CA ASP A 113 8.42 -5.92 16.33
C ASP A 113 9.95 -6.11 16.23
N ALA A 114 10.56 -5.60 15.16
CA ALA A 114 12.00 -5.64 15.00
C ALA A 114 12.72 -4.52 15.77
N VAL A 115 12.15 -3.31 15.84
CA VAL A 115 12.86 -2.14 16.38
C VAL A 115 12.46 -1.81 17.82
N MET A 116 11.18 -1.96 18.19
CA MET A 116 10.71 -1.53 19.51
C MET A 116 11.37 -2.30 20.68
N PRO A 117 11.51 -3.63 20.62
CA PRO A 117 12.22 -4.37 21.67
C PRO A 117 13.70 -3.98 21.79
N GLU A 118 14.36 -3.65 20.68
CA GLU A 118 15.77 -3.23 20.68
C GLU A 118 15.94 -1.84 21.28
N ILE A 119 14.97 -0.93 21.04
CA ILE A 119 14.94 0.38 21.66
C ILE A 119 14.67 0.25 23.17
N GLU A 120 13.72 -0.58 23.58
CA GLU A 120 13.43 -0.86 24.99
C GLU A 120 14.63 -1.47 25.72
N ALA A 121 15.40 -2.32 25.03
CA ALA A 121 16.64 -2.90 25.55
C ALA A 121 17.81 -1.91 25.60
N GLY A 122 17.67 -0.72 25.00
CA GLY A 122 18.68 0.32 24.96
C GLY A 122 19.82 0.05 23.97
N ASN A 123 19.60 -0.82 22.97
CA ASN A 123 20.61 -1.12 21.96
C ASN A 123 20.80 0.03 20.96
N PHE A 124 19.75 0.80 20.71
CA PHE A 124 19.74 2.08 19.99
C PHE A 124 18.51 2.89 20.39
N THR A 125 18.40 4.11 19.91
CA THR A 125 17.25 5.01 20.16
C THR A 125 16.45 5.23 18.90
N TRP A 126 15.21 5.72 19.03
CA TRP A 126 14.42 6.10 17.88
C TRP A 126 15.12 7.14 16.99
N ALA A 127 15.81 8.10 17.60
CA ALA A 127 16.56 9.14 16.88
C ALA A 127 17.70 8.60 15.99
N ASP A 128 18.22 7.40 16.25
CA ASP A 128 19.23 6.77 15.42
C ASP A 128 18.62 6.27 14.08
N ILE A 129 17.33 5.96 14.05
CA ILE A 129 16.63 5.38 12.89
C ILE A 129 15.57 6.28 12.27
N SER A 130 15.32 7.47 12.85
CA SER A 130 14.31 8.42 12.38
C SER A 130 14.66 9.86 12.76
N PRO A 131 14.42 10.85 11.88
CA PRO A 131 14.60 12.28 12.20
C PRO A 131 13.39 12.90 12.93
N ASP A 132 12.28 12.19 13.03
CA ASP A 132 11.03 12.63 13.64
C ASP A 132 10.27 11.42 14.22
N ASN A 133 9.00 11.58 14.54
CA ASN A 133 8.21 10.54 15.20
C ASN A 133 7.66 9.45 14.26
N VAL A 134 7.88 9.54 12.93
CA VAL A 134 7.25 8.60 11.98
C VAL A 134 8.12 8.23 10.78
N HIS A 135 8.90 9.17 10.21
CA HIS A 135 9.66 8.92 9.00
C HIS A 135 10.99 8.22 9.28
N ALA A 136 11.25 7.10 8.64
CA ALA A 136 12.55 6.45 8.73
C ALA A 136 13.64 7.30 8.04
N ASN A 137 14.82 7.42 8.67
CA ASN A 137 16.03 7.92 8.02
C ASN A 137 16.72 6.80 7.23
N ASP A 138 17.94 7.05 6.74
CA ASP A 138 18.68 6.05 5.95
C ASP A 138 18.92 4.76 6.71
N ASP A 139 19.25 4.83 8.01
CA ASP A 139 19.48 3.65 8.86
C ASP A 139 18.16 2.89 9.12
N GLY A 140 17.05 3.60 9.37
CA GLY A 140 15.73 2.98 9.47
C GLY A 140 15.31 2.28 8.18
N HIS A 141 15.58 2.89 7.03
CA HIS A 141 15.35 2.25 5.73
C HIS A 141 16.25 1.04 5.48
N VAL A 142 17.49 1.03 6.01
CA VAL A 142 18.37 -0.16 5.98
C VAL A 142 17.73 -1.31 6.75
N ILE A 143 17.18 -1.05 7.94
CA ILE A 143 16.50 -2.09 8.74
C ILE A 143 15.27 -2.63 7.99
N MET A 144 14.41 -1.76 7.45
CA MET A 144 13.24 -2.20 6.67
C MET A 144 13.63 -3.07 5.47
N ALA A 145 14.66 -2.63 4.73
CA ALA A 145 15.17 -3.40 3.61
C ALA A 145 15.76 -4.75 4.06
N ALA A 146 16.50 -4.78 5.17
CA ALA A 146 17.08 -6.01 5.71
C ALA A 146 15.99 -7.02 6.12
N LEU A 147 14.87 -6.56 6.70
CA LEU A 147 13.76 -7.44 7.04
C LEU A 147 13.13 -8.08 5.80
N LEU A 148 12.86 -7.29 4.77
CA LEU A 148 12.32 -7.76 3.48
C LEU A 148 13.29 -8.72 2.80
N THR A 149 14.57 -8.35 2.70
CA THR A 149 15.59 -9.17 2.03
C THR A 149 15.87 -10.47 2.77
N LYS A 150 15.83 -10.45 4.11
CA LYS A 150 15.95 -11.66 4.93
C LYS A 150 14.79 -12.62 4.69
N PHE A 151 13.55 -12.09 4.62
CA PHE A 151 12.37 -12.90 4.35
C PHE A 151 12.47 -13.56 2.96
N VAL A 152 12.72 -12.77 1.91
CA VAL A 152 12.85 -13.28 0.54
C VAL A 152 14.08 -14.19 0.39
N GLY A 153 15.20 -13.85 1.03
CA GLY A 153 16.40 -14.67 1.06
C GLY A 153 16.17 -16.05 1.66
N ASN A 154 15.40 -16.14 2.74
CA ASN A 154 15.02 -17.42 3.33
C ASN A 154 14.19 -18.28 2.37
N ILE A 155 13.29 -17.67 1.58
CA ILE A 155 12.54 -18.39 0.53
C ILE A 155 13.49 -18.88 -0.54
N LYS A 156 14.38 -18.02 -1.04
CA LYS A 156 15.41 -18.37 -2.03
C LYS A 156 16.26 -19.55 -1.57
N ASP A 157 16.78 -19.49 -0.34
CA ASP A 157 17.68 -20.51 0.20
C ASP A 157 16.99 -21.87 0.42
N ASN A 158 15.66 -21.86 0.55
CA ASN A 158 14.83 -23.04 0.72
C ASN A 158 13.91 -23.31 -0.50
N ILE A 159 14.26 -22.80 -1.66
CA ILE A 159 13.39 -22.83 -2.87
C ILE A 159 12.99 -24.24 -3.28
N ASP A 160 13.77 -25.26 -2.97
CA ASP A 160 13.45 -26.66 -3.31
C ASP A 160 12.40 -27.27 -2.38
N SER A 161 12.14 -26.65 -1.22
CA SER A 161 11.08 -27.04 -0.29
C SER A 161 9.80 -26.22 -0.41
N VAL A 162 9.81 -25.18 -1.26
CA VAL A 162 8.65 -24.32 -1.52
C VAL A 162 7.83 -24.89 -2.68
N ASP A 163 6.51 -24.82 -2.58
CA ASP A 163 5.63 -25.12 -3.70
C ASP A 163 5.88 -24.09 -4.82
N LYS A 164 6.36 -24.57 -5.95
CA LYS A 164 6.75 -23.71 -7.11
C LYS A 164 5.58 -23.45 -8.06
N GLU A 165 4.43 -24.07 -7.82
CA GLU A 165 3.24 -23.82 -8.63
C GLU A 165 2.52 -22.57 -8.14
N ALA A 166 2.45 -21.54 -8.95
CA ALA A 166 1.60 -20.38 -8.70
C ALA A 166 0.15 -20.84 -8.67
N LYS A 167 -0.51 -20.66 -7.52
CA LYS A 167 -1.92 -20.97 -7.36
C LYS A 167 -2.71 -19.66 -7.47
N ALA A 168 -3.75 -19.71 -8.32
CA ALA A 168 -4.71 -18.62 -8.32
C ALA A 168 -5.33 -18.45 -6.94
N PHE A 169 -5.59 -17.23 -6.55
CA PHE A 169 -6.30 -16.93 -5.33
C PHE A 169 -7.69 -17.56 -5.37
N ASP A 170 -8.07 -18.25 -4.28
CA ASP A 170 -9.41 -18.80 -4.14
C ASP A 170 -10.39 -17.68 -3.77
N THR A 171 -11.12 -17.19 -4.77
CA THR A 171 -12.12 -16.12 -4.60
C THR A 171 -13.29 -16.50 -3.68
N SER A 172 -13.44 -17.80 -3.31
CA SER A 172 -14.40 -18.23 -2.31
C SER A 172 -13.93 -17.96 -0.87
N THR A 173 -12.67 -17.58 -0.67
CA THR A 173 -12.15 -17.13 0.63
C THR A 173 -13.00 -15.98 1.16
N VAL A 174 -13.52 -16.16 2.38
CA VAL A 174 -14.39 -15.16 3.00
C VAL A 174 -13.54 -13.93 3.39
N ALA A 175 -13.94 -12.76 2.92
CA ALA A 175 -13.34 -11.50 3.33
C ALA A 175 -13.67 -11.23 4.81
N PRO A 176 -12.68 -11.00 5.67
CA PRO A 176 -12.90 -10.84 7.12
C PRO A 176 -13.84 -9.70 7.49
N THR A 177 -13.87 -8.63 6.68
CA THR A 177 -14.75 -7.48 6.90
C THR A 177 -15.87 -7.35 5.85
N GLY A 178 -15.96 -8.30 4.92
CA GLY A 178 -17.00 -8.35 3.89
C GLY A 178 -16.67 -7.60 2.62
N ASP A 179 -15.37 -7.29 2.38
CA ASP A 179 -14.87 -6.65 1.15
C ASP A 179 -15.63 -5.33 0.82
N VAL A 180 -15.69 -4.44 1.80
CA VAL A 180 -16.52 -3.23 1.77
C VAL A 180 -16.12 -2.28 0.63
N PHE A 181 -14.84 -2.29 0.24
CA PHE A 181 -14.25 -1.44 -0.79
C PHE A 181 -13.88 -2.19 -2.07
N ALA A 182 -14.53 -3.35 -2.36
CA ALA A 182 -14.26 -4.16 -3.56
C ALA A 182 -14.24 -3.36 -4.86
N ASP A 183 -15.20 -2.43 -5.00
CA ASP A 183 -15.36 -1.59 -6.19
C ASP A 183 -14.71 -0.19 -6.02
N ALA A 184 -13.79 -0.04 -5.07
CA ALA A 184 -13.15 1.24 -4.81
C ALA A 184 -12.33 1.69 -6.02
N THR A 185 -12.51 2.95 -6.41
CA THR A 185 -11.80 3.53 -7.55
C THR A 185 -11.59 5.02 -7.35
N ILE A 186 -10.67 5.62 -8.11
CA ILE A 186 -10.41 7.05 -8.10
C ILE A 186 -10.75 7.66 -9.45
N GLY A 187 -11.60 8.69 -9.41
CA GLY A 187 -11.98 9.45 -10.60
C GLY A 187 -11.15 10.71 -10.78
N SER A 188 -10.87 11.06 -12.03
CA SER A 188 -10.19 12.29 -12.46
C SER A 188 -10.83 12.80 -13.75
N ARG A 189 -10.33 13.90 -14.28
CA ARG A 189 -10.77 14.43 -15.59
C ARG A 189 -10.60 13.45 -16.75
N GLN A 190 -9.72 12.47 -16.63
CA GLN A 190 -9.44 11.47 -17.67
C GLN A 190 -10.26 10.18 -17.53
N THR A 191 -11.05 10.04 -16.45
CA THR A 191 -11.84 8.85 -16.16
C THR A 191 -13.34 9.16 -16.23
N GLU A 192 -13.82 9.54 -17.42
CA GLU A 192 -15.23 9.92 -17.64
C GLU A 192 -16.22 8.77 -17.41
N ASP A 193 -15.77 7.54 -17.46
CA ASP A 193 -16.54 6.34 -17.11
C ASP A 193 -16.79 6.22 -15.60
N ILE A 194 -15.93 6.83 -14.78
CA ILE A 194 -16.05 6.88 -13.32
C ILE A 194 -16.74 8.17 -12.87
N VAL A 195 -16.24 9.31 -13.37
CA VAL A 195 -16.71 10.66 -13.01
C VAL A 195 -16.94 11.45 -14.27
N LYS A 196 -18.20 11.54 -14.71
CA LYS A 196 -18.55 12.34 -15.87
C LYS A 196 -18.78 13.79 -15.49
N THR A 197 -17.95 14.68 -15.99
CA THR A 197 -18.15 16.12 -15.82
C THR A 197 -19.25 16.62 -16.76
N THR A 198 -20.34 17.16 -16.22
CA THR A 198 -21.47 17.67 -17.00
C THR A 198 -21.47 19.18 -17.17
N ASP A 199 -20.75 19.89 -16.29
CA ASP A 199 -20.57 21.35 -16.37
C ASP A 199 -19.29 21.70 -15.59
N GLU A 200 -18.27 22.19 -16.28
CA GLU A 200 -17.01 22.58 -15.64
C GLU A 200 -17.03 23.97 -15.01
N GLY A 201 -17.95 24.83 -15.45
CA GLY A 201 -17.99 26.22 -14.99
C GLY A 201 -16.69 26.96 -15.23
N THR A 202 -16.06 27.42 -14.14
CA THR A 202 -14.76 28.12 -14.17
C THR A 202 -13.56 27.21 -13.83
N PHE A 203 -13.81 25.92 -13.69
CA PHE A 203 -12.77 24.96 -13.35
C PHE A 203 -11.98 24.53 -14.59
N THR A 204 -10.69 24.35 -14.41
CA THR A 204 -9.76 23.91 -15.46
C THR A 204 -8.93 22.77 -14.93
N ASP A 205 -8.16 22.14 -15.82
CA ASP A 205 -7.22 21.10 -15.47
C ASP A 205 -6.13 21.60 -14.53
N VAL A 206 -5.88 20.84 -13.46
CA VAL A 206 -4.77 21.11 -12.52
C VAL A 206 -4.10 19.81 -12.11
N THR A 207 -2.78 19.84 -12.02
CA THR A 207 -1.99 18.85 -11.31
C THR A 207 -1.79 19.37 -9.89
N THR A 208 -2.37 18.71 -8.91
CA THR A 208 -2.42 19.24 -7.56
C THR A 208 -1.23 18.78 -6.71
N PHE A 209 -1.17 17.51 -6.34
CA PHE A 209 -0.20 17.05 -5.37
C PHE A 209 0.32 15.65 -5.72
N GLN A 210 1.64 15.50 -5.80
CA GLN A 210 2.32 14.24 -6.08
C GLN A 210 1.70 13.50 -7.30
N LYS A 211 1.04 12.35 -7.06
CA LYS A 211 0.41 11.51 -8.08
C LYS A 211 -1.08 11.80 -8.30
N PHE A 212 -1.65 12.80 -7.64
CA PHE A 212 -3.00 13.28 -7.90
C PHE A 212 -2.95 14.29 -9.05
N THR A 213 -3.01 13.77 -10.27
CA THR A 213 -3.00 14.52 -11.53
C THR A 213 -4.42 14.62 -12.08
N ASP A 214 -4.60 15.46 -13.09
CA ASP A 214 -5.84 15.58 -13.85
C ASP A 214 -7.07 15.94 -12.99
N GLY A 215 -6.86 16.80 -12.00
CA GLY A 215 -7.90 17.32 -11.15
C GLY A 215 -8.62 18.53 -11.75
N TRP A 216 -9.56 19.07 -11.01
CA TRP A 216 -10.31 20.29 -11.37
C TRP A 216 -9.93 21.42 -10.42
N GLY A 217 -9.45 22.53 -10.95
CA GLY A 217 -9.08 23.70 -10.15
C GLY A 217 -9.61 25.00 -10.69
N THR A 218 -9.82 25.99 -9.82
CA THR A 218 -10.22 27.34 -10.18
C THR A 218 -9.58 28.36 -9.26
N THR A 219 -9.22 29.54 -9.78
CA THR A 219 -8.72 30.68 -9.00
C THR A 219 -9.81 31.71 -8.68
N THR A 220 -10.97 31.60 -9.32
CA THR A 220 -12.07 32.57 -9.18
C THR A 220 -13.26 32.02 -8.40
N GLY A 221 -13.19 30.76 -8.00
CA GLY A 221 -14.35 30.02 -7.46
C GLY A 221 -15.37 29.71 -8.55
N GLY A 222 -16.43 29.02 -8.17
CA GLY A 222 -17.49 28.64 -9.10
C GLY A 222 -18.20 27.36 -8.69
N THR A 223 -18.91 26.78 -9.64
CA THR A 223 -19.62 25.51 -9.48
C THR A 223 -19.17 24.57 -10.58
N ILE A 224 -18.87 23.34 -10.20
CA ILE A 224 -18.63 22.20 -11.10
C ILE A 224 -19.71 21.16 -10.87
N LYS A 225 -20.15 20.47 -11.92
CA LYS A 225 -21.19 19.44 -11.81
C LYS A 225 -20.69 18.12 -12.38
N PHE A 226 -20.93 17.08 -11.61
CA PHE A 226 -20.60 15.70 -11.97
C PHE A 226 -21.85 14.83 -12.03
N GLU A 227 -21.80 13.83 -12.89
CA GLU A 227 -22.69 12.67 -12.88
C GLU A 227 -21.88 11.45 -12.45
N ILE A 228 -22.23 10.85 -11.30
CA ILE A 228 -21.51 9.75 -10.67
C ILE A 228 -22.52 8.71 -10.21
N THR A 229 -22.22 7.43 -10.45
CA THR A 229 -22.98 6.31 -9.88
C THR A 229 -22.12 5.61 -8.83
N ALA A 230 -22.41 5.82 -7.56
CA ALA A 230 -21.65 5.24 -6.45
C ALA A 230 -22.50 5.11 -5.19
N LYS A 231 -22.11 4.21 -4.29
CA LYS A 231 -22.70 4.11 -2.93
C LYS A 231 -22.17 5.23 -2.03
N ASN A 232 -20.88 5.51 -2.13
CA ASN A 232 -20.17 6.51 -1.34
C ASN A 232 -19.26 7.32 -2.25
N ILE A 233 -19.09 8.59 -1.96
CA ILE A 233 -18.22 9.49 -2.70
C ILE A 233 -17.33 10.21 -1.70
N GLY A 234 -16.03 10.10 -1.88
CA GLY A 234 -15.01 10.92 -1.21
C GLY A 234 -14.49 11.99 -2.17
N MET A 235 -13.94 13.06 -1.64
CA MET A 235 -13.29 14.11 -2.42
C MET A 235 -11.93 14.42 -1.81
N ILE A 236 -10.89 14.41 -2.65
CA ILE A 236 -9.55 14.90 -2.29
C ILE A 236 -9.46 16.35 -2.76
N TYR A 237 -9.17 17.31 -1.85
CA TYR A 237 -9.13 18.74 -2.13
C TYR A 237 -7.96 19.43 -1.43
#